data_dd8f446340d2c7429f29c976a1363175
#
_entry.id   dd8f446340d2c7429f29c976a1363175
#
_cell.length_a   1.000
_cell.length_b   1.000
_cell.length_c   1.000
_cell.angle_alpha   90.00
_cell.angle_beta   90.00
_cell.angle_gamma   90.00
#
_symmetry.space_group_name_H-M   'P 1'
#
loop_
_entity.id
_entity.type
_entity.pdbx_description
1 polymer ?
#
loop_
_entity_poly.entity_id
_entity_poly.type
_entity_poly.pdbx_seq_one_letter_code
_entity_poly.pdbx_strand_id
1 'polypeptide(L)'
;ENEHALIDVREIKDFLIGQYLNNVSSEIVLFEKKTLSKSYMKFNDEGIFSSLSTEVDSNIFYFSYTNYVTPNQIYQYNALANTLKTIWIKNVPGFESEQYLSKKVFYPSKDGTLIPMFISHKKDQTINSNTPLLLYGYGGFDISILPSFSERYFAWMKMGGVVAVPNLRGGGEYGELWHQQGMLDNKQNVFDDFAAAAEYLHKNNYSQPTKTVISGRSNGGLLVGATFLQRPTLFGATLPAVGVMDM
;
A
#
# COMPACT_ATOMS: atom_id res chain seq x y z
N GLU A 1 0.67 -24.40 -7.43
CA GLU A 1 1.20 -23.08 -7.86
C GLU A 1 0.35 -22.01 -7.19
N ASN A 2 0.98 -20.98 -6.63
CA ASN A 2 0.27 -19.84 -6.07
C ASN A 2 0.40 -18.69 -7.08
N GLU A 3 -0.69 -18.03 -7.40
CA GLU A 3 -0.70 -16.89 -8.32
C GLU A 3 -0.05 -15.64 -7.70
N HIS A 4 0.28 -15.69 -6.40
CA HIS A 4 0.82 -14.58 -5.63
C HIS A 4 2.35 -14.64 -5.58
N ALA A 5 3.00 -13.47 -5.53
CA ALA A 5 4.46 -13.38 -5.44
C ALA A 5 4.95 -13.89 -4.09
N LEU A 6 5.84 -14.88 -4.08
CA LEU A 6 6.52 -15.37 -2.88
C LEU A 6 7.59 -14.35 -2.46
N ILE A 7 7.48 -13.84 -1.24
CA ILE A 7 8.39 -12.82 -0.68
C ILE A 7 9.46 -13.44 0.23
N ASP A 8 9.06 -14.37 1.10
CA ASP A 8 9.97 -15.00 2.06
C ASP A 8 9.50 -16.41 2.40
N VAL A 9 10.45 -17.28 2.76
CA VAL A 9 10.19 -18.63 3.28
C VAL A 9 10.98 -18.82 4.55
N ARG A 10 10.29 -19.24 5.60
CA ARG A 10 10.88 -19.56 6.91
C ARG A 10 10.49 -20.95 7.36
N GLU A 11 11.32 -21.51 8.23
CA GLU A 11 11.10 -22.80 8.86
C GLU A 11 10.81 -22.64 10.35
N ILE A 12 9.84 -23.41 10.84
CA ILE A 12 9.57 -23.65 12.25
C ILE A 12 9.49 -25.16 12.48
N LYS A 13 9.27 -25.60 13.71
CA LYS A 13 9.37 -27.02 14.08
C LYS A 13 8.58 -27.94 13.15
N ASP A 14 7.30 -27.75 12.99
CA ASP A 14 6.42 -28.66 12.21
C ASP A 14 5.94 -28.06 10.90
N PHE A 15 6.27 -26.77 10.58
CA PHE A 15 5.78 -26.09 9.39
C PHE A 15 6.90 -25.37 8.63
N LEU A 16 6.67 -25.21 7.32
CA LEU A 16 7.28 -24.16 6.52
C LEU A 16 6.28 -22.98 6.40
N ILE A 17 6.78 -21.77 6.52
CA ILE A 17 5.99 -20.54 6.43
C ILE A 17 6.33 -19.86 5.12
N GLY A 18 5.35 -19.72 4.22
CA GLY A 18 5.46 -18.91 3.02
C GLY A 18 4.81 -17.55 3.25
N GLN A 19 5.56 -16.48 3.06
CA GLN A 19 5.00 -15.13 3.00
C GLN A 19 4.82 -14.73 1.54
N TYR A 20 3.61 -14.36 1.19
CA TYR A 20 3.24 -13.95 -0.17
C TYR A 20 2.74 -12.51 -0.18
N LEU A 21 2.84 -11.87 -1.35
CA LEU A 21 2.17 -10.61 -1.64
C LEU A 21 0.98 -10.89 -2.57
N ASN A 22 -0.21 -10.60 -2.08
CA ASN A 22 -1.46 -10.77 -2.79
C ASN A 22 -2.17 -9.42 -2.94
N ASN A 23 -2.25 -8.89 -4.17
CA ASN A 23 -2.88 -7.58 -4.42
C ASN A 23 -2.41 -6.50 -3.43
N VAL A 24 -1.08 -6.35 -3.30
CA VAL A 24 -0.44 -5.35 -2.42
C VAL A 24 -0.71 -5.54 -0.91
N SER A 25 -1.15 -6.71 -0.50
CA SER A 25 -1.31 -7.08 0.91
C SER A 25 -0.57 -8.38 1.20
N SER A 26 0.00 -8.51 2.39
CA SER A 26 0.72 -9.73 2.77
C SER A 26 -0.23 -10.86 3.15
N GLU A 27 0.14 -12.07 2.75
CA GLU A 27 -0.51 -13.32 3.14
C GLU A 27 0.53 -14.29 3.71
N ILE A 28 0.21 -14.98 4.79
CA ILE A 28 1.04 -16.03 5.37
C ILE A 28 0.35 -17.38 5.17
N VAL A 29 1.07 -18.30 4.54
CA VAL A 29 0.66 -19.69 4.29
C VAL A 29 1.55 -20.63 5.09
N LEU A 30 0.95 -21.54 5.82
CA LEU A 30 1.62 -22.58 6.60
C LEU A 30 1.52 -23.91 5.86
N PHE A 31 2.65 -24.56 5.64
CA PHE A 31 2.75 -25.90 5.06
C PHE A 31 3.24 -26.86 6.13
N GLU A 32 2.39 -27.80 6.55
CA GLU A 32 2.79 -28.82 7.51
C GLU A 32 3.83 -29.76 6.88
N LYS A 33 5.00 -29.92 7.53
CA LYS A 33 6.14 -30.68 6.95
C LYS A 33 5.85 -32.16 6.70
N LYS A 34 5.00 -32.78 7.53
CA LYS A 34 4.69 -34.20 7.43
C LYS A 34 3.71 -34.52 6.32
N THR A 35 2.70 -33.70 6.14
CA THR A 35 1.56 -33.97 5.25
C THR A 35 1.60 -33.12 3.99
N LEU A 36 2.40 -32.05 4.01
CA LEU A 36 2.42 -30.96 3.01
C LEU A 36 1.06 -30.26 2.86
N SER A 37 0.17 -30.48 3.83
CA SER A 37 -1.11 -29.78 3.87
C SER A 37 -0.88 -28.28 4.07
N LYS A 38 -1.68 -27.48 3.37
CA LYS A 38 -1.56 -26.02 3.40
C LYS A 38 -2.72 -25.42 4.20
N SER A 39 -2.41 -24.44 5.03
CA SER A 39 -3.38 -23.63 5.74
C SER A 39 -2.98 -22.15 5.70
N TYR A 40 -3.96 -21.26 5.86
CA TYR A 40 -3.73 -19.80 5.82
C TYR A 40 -3.82 -19.24 7.23
N MET A 41 -2.87 -18.37 7.58
CA MET A 41 -2.98 -17.59 8.80
C MET A 41 -4.17 -16.63 8.68
N LYS A 42 -5.10 -16.72 9.61
CA LYS A 42 -6.25 -15.80 9.66
C LYS A 42 -5.81 -14.44 10.23
N PHE A 43 -5.94 -13.41 9.42
CA PHE A 43 -5.74 -12.03 9.82
C PHE A 43 -6.83 -11.17 9.18
N ASN A 44 -7.46 -10.29 9.95
CA ASN A 44 -8.72 -9.67 9.53
C ASN A 44 -8.53 -8.39 8.69
N ASP A 45 -7.31 -7.83 8.69
CA ASP A 45 -7.04 -6.55 8.03
C ASP A 45 -6.06 -6.71 6.87
N GLU A 46 -6.27 -5.94 5.82
CA GLU A 46 -5.31 -5.80 4.73
C GLU A 46 -4.14 -4.92 5.15
N GLY A 47 -2.92 -5.41 4.97
CA GLY A 47 -1.70 -4.69 5.30
C GLY A 47 -0.46 -5.52 5.02
N ILE A 48 0.66 -5.14 5.59
CA ILE A 48 1.96 -5.77 5.34
C ILE A 48 2.48 -6.42 6.61
N PHE A 49 2.84 -7.70 6.48
CA PHE A 49 3.67 -8.40 7.44
C PHE A 49 5.14 -8.19 7.10
N SER A 50 5.96 -7.99 8.10
CA SER A 50 7.41 -7.85 7.97
C SER A 50 8.13 -8.40 9.20
N SER A 51 9.46 -8.46 9.13
CA SER A 51 10.30 -8.90 10.25
C SER A 51 9.88 -10.27 10.80
N LEU A 52 9.62 -11.23 9.90
CA LEU A 52 9.27 -12.60 10.27
C LEU A 52 10.45 -13.24 11.02
N SER A 53 10.24 -13.56 12.32
CA SER A 53 11.23 -14.17 13.21
C SER A 53 10.74 -15.54 13.66
N THR A 54 11.57 -16.55 13.45
CA THR A 54 11.25 -17.96 13.67
C THR A 54 12.37 -18.67 14.40
N GLU A 55 12.02 -19.76 15.11
CA GLU A 55 12.97 -20.72 15.70
C GLU A 55 12.60 -22.13 15.26
N VAL A 56 13.58 -22.93 14.83
CA VAL A 56 13.35 -24.26 14.25
C VAL A 56 12.80 -25.29 15.25
N ASP A 57 12.98 -25.07 16.53
CA ASP A 57 12.51 -25.94 17.60
C ASP A 57 11.14 -25.55 18.17
N SER A 58 10.56 -24.46 17.67
CA SER A 58 9.29 -23.90 18.15
C SER A 58 8.24 -23.89 17.04
N ASN A 59 6.97 -24.01 17.41
CA ASN A 59 5.84 -23.74 16.50
C ASN A 59 5.27 -22.34 16.70
N ILE A 60 6.02 -21.48 17.36
CA ILE A 60 5.69 -20.07 17.56
C ILE A 60 6.61 -19.24 16.70
N PHE A 61 6.05 -18.22 16.04
CA PHE A 61 6.80 -17.21 15.31
C PHE A 61 6.26 -15.82 15.60
N TYR A 62 7.08 -14.82 15.30
CA TYR A 62 6.76 -13.42 15.50
C TYR A 62 6.82 -12.69 14.16
N PHE A 63 5.98 -11.66 14.01
CA PHE A 63 6.00 -10.78 12.85
C PHE A 63 5.52 -9.38 13.21
N SER A 64 5.94 -8.40 12.43
CA SER A 64 5.39 -7.04 12.49
C SER A 64 4.25 -6.92 11.50
N TYR A 65 3.29 -6.08 11.83
CA TYR A 65 2.18 -5.71 10.95
C TYR A 65 1.97 -4.20 10.93
N THR A 66 1.65 -3.66 9.77
CA THR A 66 1.24 -2.26 9.59
C THR A 66 0.35 -2.11 8.36
N ASN A 67 -0.46 -1.05 8.35
CA ASN A 67 -1.13 -0.53 7.18
C ASN A 67 -1.26 1.00 7.26
N TYR A 68 -2.00 1.66 6.36
CA TYR A 68 -2.11 3.13 6.34
C TYR A 68 -2.78 3.73 7.58
N VAL A 69 -3.57 2.94 8.32
CA VAL A 69 -4.32 3.36 9.52
C VAL A 69 -4.04 2.51 10.75
N THR A 70 -3.01 1.66 10.67
CA THR A 70 -2.56 0.83 11.80
C THR A 70 -1.06 1.04 11.99
N PRO A 71 -0.63 1.71 13.06
CA PRO A 71 0.77 1.81 13.44
C PRO A 71 1.40 0.43 13.60
N ASN A 72 2.73 0.37 13.48
CA ASN A 72 3.43 -0.90 13.59
C ASN A 72 3.08 -1.65 14.89
N GLN A 73 2.74 -2.92 14.75
CA GLN A 73 2.40 -3.83 15.84
C GLN A 73 3.24 -5.10 15.71
N ILE A 74 3.58 -5.73 16.83
CA ILE A 74 4.28 -7.01 16.85
C ILE A 74 3.32 -8.06 17.38
N TYR A 75 3.23 -9.15 16.64
CA TYR A 75 2.40 -10.30 16.95
C TYR A 75 3.24 -11.55 17.20
N GLN A 76 2.73 -12.40 18.06
CA GLN A 76 3.13 -13.79 18.24
C GLN A 76 2.02 -14.69 17.68
N TYR A 77 2.39 -15.63 16.85
CA TYR A 77 1.48 -16.63 16.32
C TYR A 77 1.92 -18.05 16.69
N ASN A 78 1.00 -18.86 17.19
CA ASN A 78 1.21 -20.28 17.44
C ASN A 78 0.56 -21.08 16.32
N ALA A 79 1.37 -21.73 15.47
CA ALA A 79 0.91 -22.44 14.29
C ALA A 79 0.08 -23.69 14.61
N LEU A 80 0.38 -24.39 15.74
CA LEU A 80 -0.39 -25.57 16.15
C LEU A 80 -1.75 -25.20 16.75
N ALA A 81 -1.77 -24.18 17.61
CA ALA A 81 -2.99 -23.74 18.27
C ALA A 81 -3.84 -22.82 17.40
N ASN A 82 -3.30 -22.33 16.27
CA ASN A 82 -3.91 -21.31 15.41
C ASN A 82 -4.36 -20.08 16.22
N THR A 83 -3.47 -19.57 17.08
CA THR A 83 -3.74 -18.44 17.96
C THR A 83 -2.80 -17.28 17.70
N LEU A 84 -3.37 -16.09 17.69
CA LEU A 84 -2.66 -14.81 17.50
C LEU A 84 -2.68 -14.03 18.81
N LYS A 85 -1.53 -13.50 19.21
CA LYS A 85 -1.38 -12.64 20.40
C LYS A 85 -0.63 -11.37 20.03
N THR A 86 -1.19 -10.22 20.33
CA THR A 86 -0.47 -8.94 20.22
C THR A 86 0.55 -8.83 21.34
N ILE A 87 1.81 -8.58 20.99
CA ILE A 87 2.92 -8.44 21.92
C ILE A 87 3.24 -6.97 22.17
N TRP A 88 3.17 -6.15 21.12
CA TRP A 88 3.49 -4.75 21.21
C TRP A 88 2.73 -3.93 20.17
N ILE A 89 2.40 -2.70 20.52
CA ILE A 89 1.74 -1.73 19.65
C ILE A 89 2.50 -0.42 19.75
N LYS A 90 2.90 0.14 18.59
CA LYS A 90 3.48 1.49 18.54
C LYS A 90 2.45 2.50 19.02
N ASN A 91 2.72 3.16 20.12
CA ASN A 91 1.88 4.27 20.59
C ASN A 91 2.15 5.53 19.75
N VAL A 92 1.10 6.10 19.18
CA VAL A 92 1.13 7.37 18.45
C VAL A 92 0.19 8.33 19.16
N PRO A 93 0.71 9.40 19.81
CA PRO A 93 -0.12 10.30 20.60
C PRO A 93 -1.27 10.91 19.81
N GLY A 94 -2.48 10.75 20.32
CA GLY A 94 -3.70 11.29 19.71
C GLY A 94 -4.16 10.58 18.45
N PHE A 95 -3.66 9.37 18.19
CA PHE A 95 -4.13 8.49 17.13
C PHE A 95 -4.87 7.27 17.72
N GLU A 96 -6.04 6.98 17.22
CA GLU A 96 -6.86 5.82 17.53
C GLU A 96 -7.27 5.16 16.22
N SER A 97 -6.70 3.97 15.92
CA SER A 97 -6.89 3.25 14.64
C SER A 97 -8.37 3.05 14.30
N GLU A 98 -9.21 2.82 15.29
CA GLU A 98 -10.63 2.56 15.16
C GLU A 98 -11.42 3.73 14.57
N GLN A 99 -10.88 4.96 14.66
CA GLN A 99 -11.48 6.16 14.09
C GLN A 99 -11.20 6.31 12.59
N TYR A 100 -10.30 5.53 12.04
CA TYR A 100 -9.86 5.64 10.65
C TYR A 100 -10.19 4.37 9.87
N LEU A 101 -10.27 4.49 8.57
CA LEU A 101 -10.37 3.35 7.66
C LEU A 101 -9.40 3.53 6.49
N SER A 102 -8.94 2.42 5.98
CA SER A 102 -8.24 2.32 4.71
C SER A 102 -8.92 1.26 3.87
N LYS A 103 -9.26 1.59 2.63
CA LYS A 103 -9.85 0.62 1.70
C LYS A 103 -9.07 0.58 0.41
N LYS A 104 -8.93 -0.61 -0.15
CA LYS A 104 -8.38 -0.82 -1.47
C LYS A 104 -9.49 -0.76 -2.52
N VAL A 105 -9.23 -0.05 -3.59
CA VAL A 105 -10.08 0.04 -4.78
C VAL A 105 -9.25 -0.24 -6.02
N PHE A 106 -9.91 -0.57 -7.12
CA PHE A 106 -9.29 -0.67 -8.44
C PHE A 106 -9.93 0.36 -9.37
N TYR A 107 -9.11 1.03 -10.16
CA TYR A 107 -9.58 1.97 -11.18
C TYR A 107 -8.88 1.68 -12.51
N PRO A 108 -9.54 1.91 -13.64
CA PRO A 108 -8.91 1.75 -14.94
C PRO A 108 -7.98 2.93 -15.25
N SER A 109 -6.78 2.62 -15.71
CA SER A 109 -5.88 3.56 -16.38
C SER A 109 -6.42 3.89 -17.78
N LYS A 110 -5.75 4.81 -18.47
CA LYS A 110 -6.10 5.24 -19.82
C LYS A 110 -6.17 4.10 -20.85
N ASP A 111 -5.33 3.08 -20.69
CA ASP A 111 -5.29 1.88 -21.54
C ASP A 111 -6.21 0.74 -21.05
N GLY A 112 -6.97 0.96 -19.98
CA GLY A 112 -7.87 -0.02 -19.37
C GLY A 112 -7.22 -0.92 -18.33
N THR A 113 -5.90 -0.83 -18.08
CA THR A 113 -5.22 -1.56 -17.04
C THR A 113 -5.80 -1.18 -15.67
N LEU A 114 -6.17 -2.18 -14.86
CA LEU A 114 -6.71 -1.96 -13.52
C LEU A 114 -5.56 -1.69 -12.54
N ILE A 115 -5.58 -0.51 -11.96
CA ILE A 115 -4.58 -0.05 -10.98
C ILE A 115 -5.18 -0.07 -9.58
N PRO A 116 -4.53 -0.76 -8.61
CA PRO A 116 -4.97 -0.71 -7.22
C PRO A 116 -4.63 0.62 -6.58
N MET A 117 -5.48 1.07 -5.68
CA MET A 117 -5.27 2.29 -4.90
C MET A 117 -5.85 2.12 -3.50
N PHE A 118 -5.07 2.50 -2.49
CA PHE A 118 -5.59 2.62 -1.14
C PHE A 118 -6.11 4.02 -0.88
N ILE A 119 -7.30 4.12 -0.29
CA ILE A 119 -7.94 5.37 0.10
C ILE A 119 -8.16 5.33 1.60
N SER A 120 -7.59 6.28 2.33
CA SER A 120 -7.61 6.32 3.79
C SER A 120 -8.16 7.66 4.29
N HIS A 121 -9.02 7.60 5.30
CA HIS A 121 -9.64 8.78 5.89
C HIS A 121 -10.26 8.48 7.26
N LYS A 122 -10.72 9.50 7.95
CA LYS A 122 -11.49 9.35 9.20
C LYS A 122 -12.88 8.77 8.90
N LYS A 123 -13.36 7.79 9.71
CA LYS A 123 -14.63 7.09 9.45
C LYS A 123 -15.84 8.02 9.50
N ASP A 124 -15.90 8.89 10.50
CA ASP A 124 -17.09 9.70 10.79
C ASP A 124 -17.11 11.04 10.06
N GLN A 125 -16.30 11.21 9.00
CA GLN A 125 -16.34 12.44 8.22
C GLN A 125 -17.21 12.31 6.97
N THR A 126 -17.92 13.37 6.64
CA THR A 126 -18.61 13.50 5.36
C THR A 126 -17.60 13.85 4.27
N ILE A 127 -17.39 12.92 3.35
CA ILE A 127 -16.52 13.11 2.18
C ILE A 127 -17.35 13.67 1.02
N ASN A 128 -16.85 14.71 0.38
CA ASN A 128 -17.45 15.32 -0.80
C ASN A 128 -16.39 16.06 -1.62
N SER A 129 -16.80 16.72 -2.71
CA SER A 129 -15.89 17.45 -3.60
C SER A 129 -15.05 18.55 -2.93
N ASN A 130 -15.45 19.06 -1.76
CA ASN A 130 -14.68 20.05 -1.01
C ASN A 130 -13.67 19.44 -0.03
N THR A 131 -13.62 18.11 0.11
CA THR A 131 -12.68 17.43 0.99
C THR A 131 -11.24 17.57 0.46
N PRO A 132 -10.26 18.04 1.28
CA PRO A 132 -8.86 18.05 0.87
C PRO A 132 -8.34 16.64 0.59
N LEU A 133 -7.67 16.45 -0.53
CA LEU A 133 -7.09 15.18 -0.95
C LEU A 133 -5.58 15.30 -1.09
N LEU A 134 -4.85 14.39 -0.45
CA LEU A 134 -3.43 14.13 -0.70
C LEU A 134 -3.31 12.85 -1.54
N LEU A 135 -2.87 12.99 -2.78
CA LEU A 135 -2.58 11.89 -3.68
C LEU A 135 -1.05 11.71 -3.76
N TYR A 136 -0.55 10.59 -3.26
CA TYR A 136 0.88 10.27 -3.28
C TYR A 136 1.18 9.20 -4.31
N GLY A 137 2.31 9.36 -5.05
CA GLY A 137 2.74 8.36 -6.02
C GLY A 137 4.26 8.23 -6.12
N TYR A 138 4.70 7.07 -6.66
CA TYR A 138 6.11 6.79 -6.93
C TYR A 138 6.32 6.18 -8.33
N GLY A 139 5.88 4.95 -8.58
CA GLY A 139 5.82 4.29 -9.90
C GLY A 139 7.16 4.16 -10.61
N GLY A 140 8.10 3.37 -10.08
CA GLY A 140 9.38 3.12 -10.76
C GLY A 140 10.35 2.28 -9.96
N PHE A 141 11.45 1.89 -10.63
CA PHE A 141 12.60 1.18 -10.05
C PHE A 141 12.26 -0.14 -9.36
N ASP A 142 11.17 -0.81 -9.79
CA ASP A 142 10.71 -2.06 -9.16
C ASP A 142 10.39 -1.92 -7.65
N ILE A 143 10.18 -0.67 -7.19
CA ILE A 143 9.88 -0.40 -5.78
C ILE A 143 8.37 -0.43 -5.56
N SER A 144 7.91 -1.44 -4.81
CA SER A 144 6.52 -1.56 -4.37
C SER A 144 6.18 -0.53 -3.30
N ILE A 145 5.11 0.24 -3.50
CA ILE A 145 4.58 1.15 -2.48
C ILE A 145 3.58 0.38 -1.62
N LEU A 146 4.11 -0.26 -0.58
CA LEU A 146 3.33 -1.11 0.31
C LEU A 146 2.64 -0.28 1.41
N PRO A 147 1.44 -0.69 1.86
CA PRO A 147 0.74 -0.04 2.96
C PRO A 147 1.59 0.06 4.22
N SER A 148 1.83 1.28 4.68
CA SER A 148 2.53 1.53 5.94
C SER A 148 1.99 2.77 6.64
N PHE A 149 1.98 2.75 7.97
CA PHE A 149 1.55 3.90 8.77
C PHE A 149 2.53 5.05 8.65
N SER A 150 1.99 6.25 8.46
CA SER A 150 2.76 7.49 8.40
C SER A 150 2.11 8.57 9.26
N GLU A 151 2.87 9.18 10.16
CA GLU A 151 2.42 10.29 10.99
C GLU A 151 2.00 11.51 10.14
N ARG A 152 2.58 11.67 8.93
CA ARG A 152 2.17 12.73 7.97
C ARG A 152 0.78 12.46 7.41
N TYR A 153 0.48 11.21 7.05
CA TYR A 153 -0.85 10.82 6.58
C TYR A 153 -1.88 10.94 7.71
N PHE A 154 -1.48 10.54 8.93
CA PHE A 154 -2.31 10.74 10.10
C PHE A 154 -2.63 12.23 10.32
N ALA A 155 -1.63 13.12 10.29
CA ALA A 155 -1.85 14.55 10.47
C ALA A 155 -2.81 15.10 9.41
N TRP A 156 -2.68 14.67 8.14
CA TRP A 156 -3.59 15.06 7.05
C TRP A 156 -5.02 14.57 7.29
N MET A 157 -5.20 13.30 7.66
CA MET A 157 -6.51 12.74 7.97
C MET A 157 -7.14 13.38 9.22
N LYS A 158 -6.33 13.70 10.23
CA LYS A 158 -6.79 14.38 11.45
C LYS A 158 -7.36 15.78 11.16
N MET A 159 -6.83 16.47 10.16
CA MET A 159 -7.35 17.75 9.67
C MET A 159 -8.57 17.61 8.74
N GLY A 160 -9.10 16.40 8.56
CA GLY A 160 -10.28 16.13 7.73
C GLY A 160 -9.95 15.85 6.25
N GLY A 161 -8.70 15.58 5.92
CA GLY A 161 -8.30 15.21 4.57
C GLY A 161 -8.45 13.72 4.26
N VAL A 162 -8.47 13.39 2.97
CA VAL A 162 -8.35 12.06 2.41
C VAL A 162 -6.92 11.84 1.94
N VAL A 163 -6.37 10.66 2.17
CA VAL A 163 -5.08 10.21 1.60
C VAL A 163 -5.36 9.12 0.58
N ALA A 164 -4.80 9.22 -0.61
CA ALA A 164 -4.89 8.20 -1.64
C ALA A 164 -3.48 7.83 -2.13
N VAL A 165 -3.22 6.51 -2.24
CA VAL A 165 -1.92 5.98 -2.67
C VAL A 165 -2.16 4.88 -3.70
N PRO A 166 -2.07 5.19 -5.01
CA PRO A 166 -2.12 4.20 -6.07
C PRO A 166 -0.80 3.43 -6.18
N ASN A 167 -0.90 2.15 -6.52
CA ASN A 167 0.20 1.25 -6.81
C ASN A 167 0.45 1.24 -8.31
N LEU A 168 1.25 2.20 -8.76
CA LEU A 168 1.44 2.50 -10.17
C LEU A 168 2.34 1.48 -10.86
N ARG A 169 2.15 1.28 -12.16
CA ARG A 169 3.10 0.56 -12.99
C ARG A 169 4.51 1.14 -12.86
N GLY A 170 5.53 0.32 -13.12
CA GLY A 170 6.92 0.68 -12.87
C GLY A 170 7.41 0.32 -11.45
N GLY A 171 6.51 0.12 -10.48
CA GLY A 171 6.79 -0.54 -9.21
C GLY A 171 6.84 -2.06 -9.34
N GLY A 172 7.08 -2.76 -8.22
CA GLY A 172 7.22 -4.22 -8.15
C GLY A 172 5.98 -4.96 -7.64
N GLU A 173 4.84 -4.28 -7.48
CA GLU A 173 3.66 -4.83 -6.79
C GLU A 173 3.10 -6.10 -7.42
N TYR A 174 3.25 -6.25 -8.74
CA TYR A 174 2.82 -7.43 -9.51
C TYR A 174 3.99 -8.08 -10.28
N GLY A 175 5.23 -7.84 -9.80
CA GLY A 175 6.45 -8.45 -10.35
C GLY A 175 6.96 -7.76 -11.61
N GLU A 176 7.87 -8.43 -12.31
CA GLU A 176 8.69 -7.88 -13.40
C GLU A 176 7.88 -7.25 -14.54
N LEU A 177 6.77 -7.89 -14.96
CA LEU A 177 5.92 -7.32 -16.03
C LEU A 177 5.30 -5.98 -15.65
N TRP A 178 4.90 -5.83 -14.37
CA TRP A 178 4.38 -4.57 -13.85
C TRP A 178 5.43 -3.46 -13.88
N HIS A 179 6.68 -3.82 -13.53
CA HIS A 179 7.82 -2.93 -13.62
C HIS A 179 8.10 -2.50 -15.06
N GLN A 180 8.22 -3.46 -15.98
CA GLN A 180 8.52 -3.19 -17.40
C GLN A 180 7.46 -2.32 -18.08
N GLN A 181 6.18 -2.43 -17.67
CA GLN A 181 5.10 -1.60 -18.19
C GLN A 181 5.17 -0.13 -17.77
N GLY A 182 6.07 0.25 -16.88
CA GLY A 182 6.24 1.62 -16.39
C GLY A 182 7.66 2.17 -16.50
N MET A 183 8.55 1.55 -17.28
CA MET A 183 9.93 2.01 -17.48
C MET A 183 10.23 2.34 -18.94
N LEU A 184 11.31 3.07 -19.19
CA LEU A 184 11.82 3.43 -20.53
C LEU A 184 10.70 4.00 -21.43
N ASP A 185 10.48 3.43 -22.59
CA ASP A 185 9.47 3.85 -23.57
C ASP A 185 8.02 3.74 -23.02
N ASN A 186 7.82 2.92 -21.99
CA ASN A 186 6.53 2.74 -21.32
C ASN A 186 6.31 3.73 -20.14
N LYS A 187 7.24 4.64 -19.89
CA LYS A 187 7.18 5.55 -18.73
C LYS A 187 5.90 6.41 -18.70
N GLN A 188 5.35 6.74 -19.87
CA GLN A 188 4.09 7.50 -19.96
C GLN A 188 2.91 6.78 -19.26
N ASN A 189 2.91 5.45 -19.22
CA ASN A 189 1.86 4.69 -18.52
C ASN A 189 1.77 5.06 -17.04
N VAL A 190 2.91 5.36 -16.39
CA VAL A 190 2.94 5.73 -14.96
C VAL A 190 2.27 7.09 -14.74
N PHE A 191 2.46 8.03 -15.64
CA PHE A 191 1.83 9.35 -15.59
C PHE A 191 0.33 9.25 -15.90
N ASP A 192 -0.05 8.43 -16.85
CA ASP A 192 -1.45 8.14 -17.18
C ASP A 192 -2.17 7.44 -16.03
N ASP A 193 -1.54 6.44 -15.37
CA ASP A 193 -2.05 5.78 -14.16
C ASP A 193 -2.33 6.78 -13.05
N PHE A 194 -1.38 7.71 -12.80
CA PHE A 194 -1.50 8.68 -11.73
C PHE A 194 -2.56 9.74 -12.03
N ALA A 195 -2.66 10.20 -13.27
CA ALA A 195 -3.73 11.11 -13.69
C ALA A 195 -5.10 10.45 -13.56
N ALA A 196 -5.23 9.18 -14.00
CA ALA A 196 -6.46 8.41 -13.88
C ALA A 196 -6.88 8.18 -12.41
N ALA A 197 -5.93 8.06 -11.48
CA ALA A 197 -6.22 8.02 -10.05
C ALA A 197 -6.95 9.28 -9.59
N ALA A 198 -6.45 10.47 -9.97
CA ALA A 198 -7.08 11.74 -9.64
C ALA A 198 -8.49 11.84 -10.26
N GLU A 199 -8.62 11.48 -11.53
CA GLU A 199 -9.92 11.47 -12.23
C GLU A 199 -10.94 10.54 -11.55
N TYR A 200 -10.50 9.34 -11.14
CA TYR A 200 -11.33 8.40 -10.39
C TYR A 200 -11.80 9.01 -9.06
N LEU A 201 -10.92 9.64 -8.31
CA LEU A 201 -11.24 10.24 -7.02
C LEU A 201 -12.20 11.43 -7.15
N HIS A 202 -12.03 12.25 -8.18
CA HIS A 202 -12.96 13.35 -8.47
C HIS A 202 -14.33 12.83 -8.92
N LYS A 203 -14.38 11.88 -9.85
CA LYS A 203 -15.63 11.27 -10.35
C LYS A 203 -16.43 10.60 -9.22
N ASN A 204 -15.75 10.01 -8.24
CA ASN A 204 -16.37 9.34 -7.10
C ASN A 204 -16.58 10.27 -5.89
N ASN A 205 -16.46 11.58 -6.10
CA ASN A 205 -16.76 12.62 -5.12
C ASN A 205 -15.91 12.55 -3.84
N TYR A 206 -14.64 12.06 -3.94
CA TYR A 206 -13.68 12.11 -2.83
C TYR A 206 -13.07 13.49 -2.68
N SER A 207 -12.98 14.26 -3.77
CA SER A 207 -12.42 15.61 -3.83
C SER A 207 -12.77 16.27 -5.18
N GLN A 208 -12.16 17.41 -5.45
CA GLN A 208 -12.17 18.10 -6.75
C GLN A 208 -10.77 18.62 -7.08
N PRO A 209 -10.47 19.00 -8.34
CA PRO A 209 -9.13 19.45 -8.73
C PRO A 209 -8.52 20.49 -7.80
N THR A 210 -9.26 21.55 -7.47
CA THR A 210 -8.77 22.66 -6.63
C THR A 210 -8.50 22.28 -5.16
N LYS A 211 -8.91 21.08 -4.74
CA LYS A 211 -8.71 20.53 -3.39
C LYS A 211 -7.72 19.36 -3.37
N THR A 212 -7.18 18.98 -4.53
CA THR A 212 -6.24 17.87 -4.69
C THR A 212 -4.81 18.36 -4.68
N VAL A 213 -4.03 17.84 -3.74
CA VAL A 213 -2.58 18.01 -3.64
C VAL A 213 -1.92 16.72 -4.09
N ILE A 214 -0.98 16.80 -5.04
CA ILE A 214 -0.16 15.65 -5.44
C ILE A 214 1.24 15.74 -4.85
N SER A 215 1.77 14.62 -4.38
CA SER A 215 3.08 14.55 -3.75
C SER A 215 3.85 13.31 -4.18
N GLY A 216 5.16 13.45 -4.33
CA GLY A 216 6.07 12.35 -4.64
C GLY A 216 7.52 12.76 -4.43
N ARG A 217 8.38 11.78 -4.15
CA ARG A 217 9.80 11.99 -3.88
C ARG A 217 10.67 11.17 -4.84
N SER A 218 11.86 11.70 -5.22
CA SER A 218 12.79 11.05 -6.14
C SER A 218 12.08 10.76 -7.48
N ASN A 219 11.99 9.50 -7.92
CA ASN A 219 11.15 9.14 -9.08
C ASN A 219 9.69 9.61 -8.93
N GLY A 220 9.13 9.61 -7.72
CA GLY A 220 7.82 10.20 -7.44
C GLY A 220 7.79 11.73 -7.63
N GLY A 221 8.93 12.42 -7.46
CA GLY A 221 9.07 13.84 -7.78
C GLY A 221 8.99 14.09 -9.30
N LEU A 222 9.64 13.24 -10.11
CA LEU A 222 9.48 13.26 -11.57
C LEU A 222 8.01 12.98 -11.96
N LEU A 223 7.40 11.94 -11.38
CA LEU A 223 5.99 11.61 -11.61
C LEU A 223 5.09 12.83 -11.42
N VAL A 224 5.20 13.48 -10.25
CA VAL A 224 4.37 14.65 -9.89
C VAL A 224 4.61 15.82 -10.83
N GLY A 225 5.89 16.13 -11.14
CA GLY A 225 6.24 17.21 -12.05
C GLY A 225 5.71 16.98 -13.47
N ALA A 226 5.95 15.79 -14.03
CA ALA A 226 5.51 15.45 -15.37
C ALA A 226 3.97 15.42 -15.48
N THR A 227 3.30 14.80 -14.51
CA THR A 227 1.83 14.71 -14.54
C THR A 227 1.19 16.09 -14.39
N PHE A 228 1.73 16.95 -13.53
CA PHE A 228 1.22 18.32 -13.39
C PHE A 228 1.37 19.12 -14.69
N LEU A 229 2.52 19.04 -15.37
CA LEU A 229 2.73 19.75 -16.62
C LEU A 229 1.83 19.24 -17.76
N GLN A 230 1.55 17.94 -17.79
CA GLN A 230 0.67 17.34 -18.79
C GLN A 230 -0.82 17.62 -18.50
N ARG A 231 -1.23 17.69 -17.23
CA ARG A 231 -2.62 17.79 -16.78
C ARG A 231 -2.81 18.84 -15.67
N PRO A 232 -2.44 20.12 -15.91
CA PRO A 232 -2.42 21.16 -14.86
C PRO A 232 -3.78 21.45 -14.24
N THR A 233 -4.87 21.19 -14.94
CA THR A 233 -6.24 21.44 -14.44
C THR A 233 -6.77 20.37 -13.49
N LEU A 234 -6.05 19.23 -13.32
CA LEU A 234 -6.44 18.16 -12.40
C LEU A 234 -6.05 18.41 -10.95
N PHE A 235 -5.19 19.38 -10.68
CA PHE A 235 -4.57 19.52 -9.35
C PHE A 235 -4.59 20.96 -8.88
N GLY A 236 -4.82 21.16 -7.58
CA GLY A 236 -4.78 22.46 -6.92
C GLY A 236 -3.39 22.84 -6.41
N ALA A 237 -2.56 21.84 -6.09
CA ALA A 237 -1.17 22.03 -5.66
C ALA A 237 -0.30 20.80 -5.96
N THR A 238 1.01 21.04 -6.11
CA THR A 238 1.99 20.00 -6.40
C THR A 238 3.19 20.12 -5.46
N LEU A 239 3.64 18.99 -4.92
CA LEU A 239 4.75 18.88 -3.99
C LEU A 239 5.80 17.88 -4.53
N PRO A 240 6.52 18.21 -5.60
CA PRO A 240 7.61 17.39 -6.10
C PRO A 240 8.83 17.55 -5.18
N ALA A 241 9.31 16.46 -4.61
CA ALA A 241 10.50 16.48 -3.77
C ALA A 241 11.66 15.73 -4.45
N VAL A 242 12.79 16.43 -4.60
CA VAL A 242 14.06 15.91 -5.15
C VAL A 242 13.87 15.04 -6.41
N GLY A 243 12.99 15.49 -7.32
CA GLY A 243 12.72 14.82 -8.58
C GLY A 243 13.86 15.02 -9.58
N VAL A 244 14.11 14.01 -10.43
CA VAL A 244 14.97 14.16 -11.60
C VAL A 244 14.15 14.84 -12.69
N MET A 245 14.35 16.14 -12.88
CA MET A 245 13.54 16.97 -13.79
C MET A 245 14.25 17.26 -15.12
N ASP A 246 15.53 17.01 -15.19
CA ASP A 246 16.38 17.16 -16.37
C ASP A 246 17.18 15.86 -16.57
N MET A 247 17.03 15.21 -17.75
CA MET A 247 17.65 13.94 -18.10
C MET A 247 18.28 14.03 -19.48
#